data_2423c9c80194d7256f144173b052f7aa
#
_entry.id   2423c9c80194d7256f144173b052f7aa
#
_cell.length_a   1.000
_cell.length_b   1.000
_cell.length_c   1.000
_cell.angle_alpha   90.00
_cell.angle_beta   90.00
_cell.angle_gamma   90.00
#
_symmetry.space_group_name_H-M   'P 1'
#
loop_
_entity.id
_entity.type
_entity.pdbx_description
1 polymer ?
#
loop_
_entity_poly.entity_id
_entity_poly.type
_entity_poly.pdbx_seq_one_letter_code
_entity_poly.pdbx_strand_id
1 'polypeptide(L)'
;VFYRLSVHYVVSWDEARFGINAYEMLKSGNFIMNTFRYEPDYWNLKPPLSMWGTALSFLIFGYNKLGLRAFSAACYVVLTAVAARFVEKRFGKLQALLTILFLCANTACFSFHMIRSGDSDSLYLLFYTLSMLCMLMIRERPRMLYGAGFFFACAFLTKSWHAGTIVFVGFFFLLLTGEIKTLKGKRLLAFLASFLIPMGLWAILRFTQDGTEFFKEMIFYELLTSSQEAIENHQQEFLFYVKNLFCHHVAAVYLSGGSAHWRRRPHRLSEKG
;
A
#
# COMPACT_ATOMS: atom_id res chain seq x y z
N VAL A 1 -2.94 -16.95 5.97
CA VAL A 1 -2.55 -16.03 4.90
C VAL A 1 -2.39 -16.78 3.58
N PHE A 2 -1.49 -17.77 3.46
CA PHE A 2 -1.19 -18.47 2.20
C PHE A 2 -2.23 -19.51 1.75
N TYR A 3 -3.15 -19.90 2.62
CA TYR A 3 -4.14 -20.93 2.30
C TYR A 3 -5.04 -20.53 1.14
N ARG A 4 -5.08 -21.34 0.06
CA ARG A 4 -5.93 -21.18 -1.12
C ARG A 4 -5.76 -19.82 -1.86
N LEU A 5 -4.56 -19.24 -1.91
CA LEU A 5 -4.29 -17.98 -2.64
C LEU A 5 -4.59 -18.07 -4.13
N SER A 6 -4.40 -19.25 -4.72
CA SER A 6 -4.60 -19.49 -6.16
C SER A 6 -6.04 -19.79 -6.58
N VAL A 7 -6.98 -19.96 -5.62
CA VAL A 7 -8.34 -20.44 -5.92
C VAL A 7 -9.21 -19.35 -6.55
N HIS A 8 -9.15 -18.12 -6.03
CA HIS A 8 -9.97 -17.01 -6.53
C HIS A 8 -9.52 -16.56 -7.93
N TYR A 9 -10.47 -16.06 -8.73
CA TYR A 9 -10.14 -15.41 -10.00
C TYR A 9 -9.25 -14.18 -9.77
N VAL A 10 -8.50 -13.79 -10.80
CA VAL A 10 -7.72 -12.55 -10.79
C VAL A 10 -8.67 -11.38 -10.99
N VAL A 11 -8.54 -10.34 -10.17
CA VAL A 11 -9.34 -9.12 -10.33
C VAL A 11 -8.88 -8.38 -11.57
N SER A 12 -9.82 -8.03 -12.45
CA SER A 12 -9.54 -7.57 -13.81
C SER A 12 -8.87 -6.19 -13.91
N TRP A 13 -8.89 -5.41 -12.85
CA TRP A 13 -8.32 -4.05 -12.84
C TRP A 13 -6.89 -4.04 -12.28
N ASP A 14 -6.72 -3.56 -11.06
CA ASP A 14 -5.40 -3.34 -10.46
C ASP A 14 -4.56 -4.61 -10.40
N GLU A 15 -5.08 -5.71 -9.85
CA GLU A 15 -4.31 -6.95 -9.69
C GLU A 15 -3.76 -7.47 -11.01
N ALA A 16 -4.60 -7.49 -12.07
CA ALA A 16 -4.19 -7.93 -13.39
C ALA A 16 -3.13 -7.00 -13.99
N ARG A 17 -3.29 -5.69 -13.82
CA ARG A 17 -2.37 -4.69 -14.34
C ARG A 17 -1.00 -4.78 -13.68
N PHE A 18 -0.94 -4.87 -12.35
CA PHE A 18 0.31 -5.09 -11.62
C PHE A 18 1.00 -6.38 -12.08
N GLY A 19 0.24 -7.46 -12.27
CA GLY A 19 0.75 -8.73 -12.76
C GLY A 19 1.36 -8.63 -14.16
N ILE A 20 0.70 -7.93 -15.08
CA ILE A 20 1.20 -7.71 -16.46
C ILE A 20 2.47 -6.84 -16.42
N ASN A 21 2.45 -5.71 -15.69
CA ASN A 21 3.63 -4.87 -15.58
C ASN A 21 4.84 -5.66 -15.05
N ALA A 22 4.68 -6.47 -13.99
CA ALA A 22 5.75 -7.29 -13.43
C ALA A 22 6.23 -8.38 -14.41
N TYR A 23 5.31 -8.99 -15.15
CA TYR A 23 5.65 -9.99 -16.18
C TYR A 23 6.45 -9.36 -17.32
N GLU A 24 6.01 -8.22 -17.82
CA GLU A 24 6.69 -7.53 -18.92
C GLU A 24 8.06 -6.97 -18.51
N MET A 25 8.22 -6.50 -17.26
CA MET A 25 9.53 -6.16 -16.69
C MET A 25 10.53 -7.33 -16.76
N LEU A 26 10.07 -8.55 -16.42
CA LEU A 26 10.93 -9.75 -16.49
C LEU A 26 11.24 -10.16 -17.92
N LYS A 27 10.36 -9.91 -18.88
CA LYS A 27 10.55 -10.26 -20.29
C LYS A 27 11.41 -9.25 -21.03
N SER A 28 11.21 -7.96 -20.78
CA SER A 28 11.95 -6.87 -21.44
C SER A 28 13.30 -6.57 -20.78
N GLY A 29 13.47 -6.92 -19.49
CA GLY A 29 14.62 -6.50 -18.69
C GLY A 29 14.55 -5.04 -18.24
N ASN A 30 13.48 -4.30 -18.57
CA ASN A 30 13.27 -2.93 -18.12
C ASN A 30 12.48 -2.91 -16.81
N PHE A 31 13.16 -2.67 -15.69
CA PHE A 31 12.57 -2.62 -14.35
C PHE A 31 12.19 -1.21 -13.89
N ILE A 32 12.35 -0.20 -14.74
CA ILE A 32 12.09 1.21 -14.37
C ILE A 32 10.74 1.68 -14.89
N MET A 33 10.38 1.27 -16.11
CA MET A 33 9.17 1.69 -16.79
C MET A 33 8.08 0.61 -16.69
N ASN A 34 6.91 1.00 -16.19
CA ASN A 34 5.71 0.14 -16.27
C ASN A 34 5.27 0.07 -17.73
N THR A 35 5.00 -1.12 -18.23
CA THR A 35 4.50 -1.35 -19.60
C THR A 35 3.24 -2.20 -19.59
N PHE A 36 2.39 -1.97 -20.58
CA PHE A 36 1.22 -2.80 -20.87
C PHE A 36 1.16 -3.05 -22.38
N ARG A 37 1.19 -4.31 -22.80
CA ARG A 37 1.41 -4.72 -24.19
C ARG A 37 2.75 -4.23 -24.75
N TYR A 38 3.75 -4.16 -23.85
CA TYR A 38 5.11 -3.64 -24.13
C TYR A 38 5.18 -2.16 -24.54
N GLU A 39 4.06 -1.41 -24.39
CA GLU A 39 4.01 0.05 -24.54
C GLU A 39 4.01 0.72 -23.16
N PRO A 40 4.46 1.99 -23.04
CA PRO A 40 4.43 2.72 -21.77
C PRO A 40 3.05 2.74 -21.14
N ASP A 41 2.98 2.36 -19.87
CA ASP A 41 1.72 2.30 -19.13
C ASP A 41 1.48 3.59 -18.33
N TYR A 42 0.74 4.52 -18.92
CA TYR A 42 0.31 5.76 -18.25
C TYR A 42 -1.02 5.64 -17.51
N TRP A 43 -1.62 4.46 -17.47
CA TRP A 43 -2.74 4.17 -16.60
C TRP A 43 -2.26 3.79 -15.18
N ASN A 44 -1.20 2.97 -15.08
CA ASN A 44 -0.60 2.60 -13.81
C ASN A 44 0.60 3.51 -13.50
N LEU A 45 0.31 4.70 -12.98
CA LEU A 45 1.29 5.75 -12.68
C LEU A 45 2.05 5.53 -11.36
N LYS A 46 1.95 4.34 -10.77
CA LYS A 46 2.65 4.02 -9.53
C LYS A 46 4.12 3.68 -9.80
N PRO A 47 5.04 4.11 -8.92
CA PRO A 47 6.44 3.68 -8.98
C PRO A 47 6.59 2.16 -8.85
N PRO A 48 7.72 1.56 -9.30
CA PRO A 48 7.79 0.14 -9.62
C PRO A 48 8.03 -0.81 -8.44
N LEU A 49 8.13 -0.34 -7.19
CA LEU A 49 8.61 -1.16 -6.07
C LEU A 49 7.71 -2.39 -5.79
N SER A 50 6.39 -2.26 -5.94
CA SER A 50 5.46 -3.38 -5.83
C SER A 50 5.60 -4.38 -6.98
N MET A 51 5.82 -3.88 -8.22
CA MET A 51 6.04 -4.73 -9.39
C MET A 51 7.35 -5.52 -9.26
N TRP A 52 8.41 -4.94 -8.69
CA TRP A 52 9.64 -5.67 -8.42
C TRP A 52 9.41 -6.83 -7.45
N GLY A 53 8.60 -6.62 -6.41
CA GLY A 53 8.23 -7.69 -5.48
C GLY A 53 7.43 -8.80 -6.15
N THR A 54 6.47 -8.44 -7.01
CA THR A 54 5.69 -9.40 -7.80
C THR A 54 6.56 -10.12 -8.82
N ALA A 55 7.50 -9.42 -9.47
CA ALA A 55 8.47 -10.02 -10.39
C ALA A 55 9.35 -11.07 -9.68
N LEU A 56 9.87 -10.74 -8.49
CA LEU A 56 10.60 -11.69 -7.67
C LEU A 56 9.75 -12.92 -7.31
N SER A 57 8.48 -12.70 -6.97
CA SER A 57 7.54 -13.78 -6.67
C SER A 57 7.27 -14.67 -7.89
N PHE A 58 7.20 -14.10 -9.10
CA PHE A 58 7.09 -14.87 -10.35
C PHE A 58 8.33 -15.72 -10.63
N LEU A 59 9.52 -15.23 -10.31
CA LEU A 59 10.74 -16.03 -10.46
C LEU A 59 10.77 -17.25 -9.52
N ILE A 60 10.15 -17.16 -8.34
CA ILE A 60 10.14 -18.24 -7.33
C ILE A 60 8.99 -19.22 -7.58
N PHE A 61 7.79 -18.73 -7.83
CA PHE A 61 6.55 -19.52 -7.89
C PHE A 61 5.99 -19.70 -9.31
N GLY A 62 6.63 -19.08 -10.31
CA GLY A 62 6.17 -19.10 -11.70
C GLY A 62 5.06 -18.09 -12.00
N TYR A 63 4.74 -17.94 -13.29
CA TYR A 63 3.71 -17.04 -13.80
C TYR A 63 2.30 -17.63 -13.59
N ASN A 64 1.82 -17.56 -12.36
CA ASN A 64 0.52 -18.07 -11.96
C ASN A 64 -0.08 -17.24 -10.82
N LYS A 65 -1.30 -17.56 -10.40
CA LYS A 65 -2.00 -16.81 -9.34
C LYS A 65 -1.28 -16.85 -7.98
N LEU A 66 -0.54 -17.93 -7.68
CA LEU A 66 0.26 -17.98 -6.48
C LEU A 66 1.44 -17.01 -6.58
N GLY A 67 2.18 -17.04 -7.69
CA GLY A 67 3.28 -16.11 -7.94
C GLY A 67 2.82 -14.64 -7.91
N LEU A 68 1.63 -14.34 -8.43
CA LEU A 68 1.06 -13.00 -8.41
C LEU A 68 0.82 -12.49 -6.98
N ARG A 69 0.35 -13.35 -6.07
CA ARG A 69 -0.15 -12.96 -4.72
C ARG A 69 0.79 -13.24 -3.57
N ALA A 70 1.76 -14.13 -3.75
CA ALA A 70 2.61 -14.60 -2.65
C ALA A 70 3.45 -13.47 -2.03
N PHE A 71 3.87 -12.49 -2.83
CA PHE A 71 4.61 -11.34 -2.34
C PHE A 71 3.76 -10.45 -1.43
N SER A 72 2.54 -10.09 -1.83
CA SER A 72 1.59 -9.32 -1.00
C SER A 72 1.28 -10.06 0.32
N ALA A 73 1.05 -11.37 0.24
CA ALA A 73 0.83 -12.20 1.41
C ALA A 73 2.04 -12.22 2.36
N ALA A 74 3.26 -12.33 1.82
CA ALA A 74 4.50 -12.28 2.59
C ALA A 74 4.69 -10.92 3.28
N CYS A 75 4.43 -9.81 2.57
CA CYS A 75 4.49 -8.47 3.15
C CYS A 75 3.58 -8.32 4.37
N TYR A 76 2.38 -8.88 4.32
CA TYR A 76 1.46 -8.82 5.45
C TYR A 76 1.91 -9.69 6.63
N VAL A 77 2.52 -10.85 6.39
CA VAL A 77 3.12 -11.66 7.45
C VAL A 77 4.25 -10.89 8.13
N VAL A 78 5.12 -10.25 7.36
CA VAL A 78 6.21 -9.42 7.89
C VAL A 78 5.65 -8.24 8.70
N LEU A 79 4.63 -7.56 8.18
CA LEU A 79 3.93 -6.48 8.90
C LEU A 79 3.41 -6.97 10.25
N THR A 80 2.69 -8.09 10.28
CA THR A 80 2.13 -8.67 11.49
C THR A 80 3.24 -9.01 12.50
N ALA A 81 4.33 -9.63 12.03
CA ALA A 81 5.46 -9.99 12.88
C ALA A 81 6.17 -8.75 13.46
N VAL A 82 6.38 -7.71 12.66
CA VAL A 82 7.02 -6.45 13.10
C VAL A 82 6.13 -5.74 14.12
N ALA A 83 4.83 -5.62 13.85
CA ALA A 83 3.87 -4.99 14.77
C ALA A 83 3.82 -5.75 16.11
N ALA A 84 3.67 -7.08 16.05
CA ALA A 84 3.64 -7.92 17.24
C ALA A 84 4.95 -7.82 18.06
N ARG A 85 6.11 -7.82 17.38
CA ARG A 85 7.40 -7.67 18.04
C ARG A 85 7.60 -6.33 18.71
N PHE A 86 7.11 -5.26 18.08
CA PHE A 86 7.12 -3.93 18.68
C PHE A 86 6.24 -3.88 19.95
N VAL A 87 5.02 -4.41 19.86
CA VAL A 87 4.06 -4.47 20.97
C VAL A 87 4.59 -5.37 22.10
N GLU A 88 5.19 -6.52 21.77
CA GLU A 88 5.79 -7.42 22.76
C GLU A 88 6.84 -6.70 23.63
N LYS A 89 7.73 -5.94 22.96
CA LYS A 89 8.81 -5.22 23.66
C LYS A 89 8.31 -4.10 24.57
N ARG A 90 7.15 -3.53 24.26
CA ARG A 90 6.59 -2.36 24.96
C ARG A 90 5.55 -2.73 26.01
N PHE A 91 4.74 -3.72 25.73
CA PHE A 91 3.52 -4.01 26.48
C PHE A 91 3.44 -5.47 26.95
N GLY A 92 4.31 -6.34 26.42
CA GLY A 92 4.38 -7.75 26.82
C GLY A 92 3.74 -8.73 25.83
N LYS A 93 3.87 -10.02 26.16
CA LYS A 93 3.51 -11.14 25.25
C LYS A 93 2.01 -11.24 24.98
N LEU A 94 1.16 -10.98 25.99
CA LEU A 94 -0.29 -11.05 25.81
C LEU A 94 -0.77 -10.03 24.80
N GLN A 95 -0.30 -8.79 24.89
CA GLN A 95 -0.66 -7.70 23.99
C GLN A 95 -0.15 -7.99 22.57
N ALA A 96 1.02 -8.60 22.43
CA ALA A 96 1.52 -9.04 21.13
C ALA A 96 0.63 -10.13 20.51
N LEU A 97 0.21 -11.12 21.31
CA LEU A 97 -0.74 -12.14 20.86
C LEU A 97 -2.07 -11.52 20.42
N LEU A 98 -2.64 -10.61 21.21
CA LEU A 98 -3.87 -9.89 20.85
C LEU A 98 -3.70 -9.08 19.56
N THR A 99 -2.53 -8.47 19.34
CA THR A 99 -2.20 -7.78 18.08
C THR A 99 -2.24 -8.72 16.89
N ILE A 100 -1.62 -9.91 17.01
CA ILE A 100 -1.65 -10.92 15.95
C ILE A 100 -3.09 -11.37 15.68
N LEU A 101 -3.85 -11.68 16.74
CA LEU A 101 -5.24 -12.13 16.61
C LEU A 101 -6.11 -11.06 15.95
N PHE A 102 -5.97 -9.79 16.35
CA PHE A 102 -6.69 -8.67 15.76
C PHE A 102 -6.38 -8.50 14.27
N LEU A 103 -5.09 -8.52 13.89
CA LEU A 103 -4.68 -8.42 12.48
C LEU A 103 -5.16 -9.62 11.67
N CYS A 104 -5.11 -10.83 12.23
CA CYS A 104 -5.61 -12.05 11.57
C CYS A 104 -7.14 -12.13 11.49
N ALA A 105 -7.87 -11.50 12.41
CA ALA A 105 -9.33 -11.48 12.42
C ALA A 105 -9.92 -10.33 11.58
N ASN A 106 -9.10 -9.35 11.21
CA ASN A 106 -9.57 -8.21 10.43
C ASN A 106 -9.89 -8.62 8.99
N THR A 107 -11.18 -8.77 8.69
CA THR A 107 -11.67 -9.20 7.37
C THR A 107 -11.29 -8.24 6.25
N ALA A 108 -11.15 -6.93 6.52
CA ALA A 108 -10.72 -5.95 5.54
C ALA A 108 -9.30 -6.25 5.00
N CYS A 109 -8.41 -6.80 5.83
CA CYS A 109 -7.07 -7.20 5.39
C CYS A 109 -7.07 -8.43 4.48
N PHE A 110 -8.15 -9.21 4.46
CA PHE A 110 -8.32 -10.39 3.60
C PHE A 110 -9.22 -10.14 2.39
N SER A 111 -9.75 -8.93 2.24
CA SER A 111 -10.57 -8.50 1.11
C SER A 111 -9.74 -8.15 -0.12
N PHE A 112 -10.39 -7.61 -1.15
CA PHE A 112 -9.74 -7.10 -2.36
C PHE A 112 -8.68 -6.05 -2.03
N HIS A 113 -7.64 -5.96 -2.85
CA HIS A 113 -6.49 -5.04 -2.78
C HIS A 113 -5.48 -5.29 -1.65
N MET A 114 -5.71 -6.24 -0.73
CA MET A 114 -4.79 -6.52 0.38
C MET A 114 -4.08 -7.89 0.23
N ILE A 115 -4.13 -8.74 1.23
CA ILE A 115 -3.33 -9.99 1.34
C ILE A 115 -3.58 -10.97 0.19
N ARG A 116 -4.82 -11.07 -0.29
CA ARG A 116 -5.26 -12.05 -1.29
C ARG A 116 -5.29 -11.52 -2.71
N SER A 117 -4.67 -10.40 -2.94
CA SER A 117 -4.53 -9.74 -4.23
C SER A 117 -3.07 -9.44 -4.52
N GLY A 118 -2.70 -9.40 -5.80
CA GLY A 118 -1.37 -9.01 -6.27
C GLY A 118 -1.11 -7.51 -6.25
N ASP A 119 -1.89 -6.75 -5.47
CA ASP A 119 -1.83 -5.29 -5.41
C ASP A 119 -0.70 -4.76 -4.51
N SER A 120 -0.49 -3.47 -4.57
CA SER A 120 0.54 -2.75 -3.82
C SER A 120 0.21 -2.50 -2.35
N ASP A 121 -1.04 -2.70 -1.91
CA ASP A 121 -1.54 -2.25 -0.61
C ASP A 121 -0.85 -2.90 0.59
N SER A 122 -0.57 -4.20 0.52
CA SER A 122 0.13 -4.90 1.61
C SER A 122 1.56 -4.39 1.80
N LEU A 123 2.28 -4.12 0.71
CA LEU A 123 3.62 -3.56 0.76
C LEU A 123 3.59 -2.11 1.26
N TYR A 124 2.65 -1.32 0.76
CA TYR A 124 2.45 0.04 1.22
C TYR A 124 2.17 0.09 2.72
N LEU A 125 1.25 -0.73 3.23
CA LEU A 125 0.90 -0.79 4.65
C LEU A 125 2.10 -1.23 5.50
N LEU A 126 2.95 -2.14 4.99
CA LEU A 126 4.18 -2.54 5.66
C LEU A 126 5.11 -1.32 5.84
N PHE A 127 5.39 -0.58 4.77
CA PHE A 127 6.28 0.59 4.86
C PHE A 127 5.67 1.73 5.64
N TYR A 128 4.36 1.94 5.53
CA TYR A 128 3.62 2.89 6.38
C TYR A 128 3.83 2.56 7.86
N THR A 129 3.60 1.31 8.24
CA THR A 129 3.77 0.83 9.62
C THR A 129 5.21 0.99 10.09
N LEU A 130 6.20 0.59 9.28
CA LEU A 130 7.61 0.74 9.63
C LEU A 130 8.00 2.20 9.83
N SER A 131 7.51 3.12 8.99
CA SER A 131 7.73 4.56 9.15
C SER A 131 7.15 5.06 10.47
N MET A 132 5.89 4.70 10.79
CA MET A 132 5.25 5.08 12.05
C MET A 132 5.95 4.48 13.28
N LEU A 133 6.36 3.23 13.24
CA LEU A 133 7.12 2.61 14.33
C LEU A 133 8.48 3.30 14.56
N CYS A 134 9.15 3.68 13.48
CA CYS A 134 10.37 4.49 13.58
C CYS A 134 10.09 5.86 14.22
N MET A 135 9.00 6.53 13.85
CA MET A 135 8.56 7.78 14.46
C MET A 135 8.35 7.63 15.98
N LEU A 136 7.63 6.60 16.40
CA LEU A 136 7.39 6.32 17.83
C LEU A 136 8.67 6.09 18.65
N MET A 137 9.76 5.68 17.99
CA MET A 137 11.04 5.37 18.63
C MET A 137 12.04 6.56 18.62
N ILE A 138 11.73 7.70 18.04
CA ILE A 138 12.66 8.83 17.85
C ILE A 138 13.24 9.31 19.19
N ARG A 139 12.41 9.41 20.24
CA ARG A 139 12.86 9.88 21.57
C ARG A 139 13.89 8.97 22.21
N GLU A 140 13.77 7.67 22.02
CA GLU A 140 14.70 6.67 22.57
C GLU A 140 15.94 6.52 21.69
N ARG A 141 15.73 6.58 20.38
CA ARG A 141 16.75 6.36 19.36
C ARG A 141 16.63 7.39 18.25
N PRO A 142 17.28 8.55 18.36
CA PRO A 142 17.16 9.66 17.42
C PRO A 142 17.44 9.30 15.95
N ARG A 143 18.25 8.25 15.70
CA ARG A 143 18.55 7.75 14.35
C ARG A 143 17.34 7.09 13.66
N MET A 144 16.29 6.72 14.42
CA MET A 144 15.04 6.17 13.85
C MET A 144 14.31 7.18 12.95
N LEU A 145 14.56 8.48 13.13
CA LEU A 145 14.08 9.51 12.23
C LEU A 145 14.50 9.27 10.77
N TYR A 146 15.74 8.81 10.54
CA TYR A 146 16.23 8.49 9.19
C TYR A 146 15.56 7.23 8.63
N GLY A 147 15.29 6.25 9.51
CA GLY A 147 14.47 5.08 9.16
C GLY A 147 13.05 5.46 8.76
N ALA A 148 12.42 6.38 9.50
CA ALA A 148 11.10 6.89 9.16
C ALA A 148 11.07 7.55 7.77
N GLY A 149 12.08 8.38 7.44
CA GLY A 149 12.22 8.99 6.11
C GLY A 149 12.46 7.94 5.00
N PHE A 150 13.32 6.97 5.24
CA PHE A 150 13.59 5.89 4.29
C PHE A 150 12.33 5.04 4.00
N PHE A 151 11.59 4.63 5.04
CA PHE A 151 10.35 3.87 4.83
C PHE A 151 9.22 4.71 4.23
N PHE A 152 9.20 6.02 4.46
CA PHE A 152 8.36 6.94 3.71
C PHE A 152 8.69 6.91 2.20
N ALA A 153 9.97 6.97 1.84
CA ALA A 153 10.38 6.86 0.44
C ALA A 153 9.95 5.51 -0.17
N CYS A 154 10.14 4.40 0.56
CA CYS A 154 9.67 3.08 0.11
C CYS A 154 8.15 3.04 -0.08
N ALA A 155 7.36 3.66 0.82
CA ALA A 155 5.92 3.78 0.68
C ALA A 155 5.52 4.62 -0.55
N PHE A 156 6.22 5.73 -0.80
CA PHE A 156 6.05 6.53 -2.01
C PHE A 156 6.37 5.73 -3.28
N LEU A 157 7.50 5.02 -3.29
CA LEU A 157 7.91 4.16 -4.41
C LEU A 157 7.00 2.93 -4.60
N THR A 158 6.06 2.70 -3.70
CA THR A 158 5.04 1.65 -3.78
C THR A 158 3.70 2.19 -4.29
N LYS A 159 3.21 3.30 -3.73
CA LYS A 159 1.85 3.79 -3.98
C LYS A 159 1.76 5.32 -4.13
N SER A 160 2.85 5.96 -4.58
CA SER A 160 2.91 7.36 -5.00
C SER A 160 2.33 8.33 -3.94
N TRP A 161 1.41 9.21 -4.30
CA TRP A 161 0.85 10.28 -3.46
C TRP A 161 0.13 9.81 -2.19
N HIS A 162 -0.31 8.54 -2.13
CA HIS A 162 -0.91 7.97 -0.92
C HIS A 162 0.06 8.04 0.28
N ALA A 163 1.37 8.01 0.02
CA ALA A 163 2.39 8.18 1.05
C ALA A 163 2.36 9.57 1.73
N GLY A 164 1.69 10.56 1.15
CA GLY A 164 1.46 11.86 1.76
C GLY A 164 0.79 11.80 3.13
N THR A 165 -0.02 10.76 3.38
CA THR A 165 -0.60 10.51 4.71
C THR A 165 0.46 10.27 5.78
N ILE A 166 1.61 9.68 5.45
CA ILE A 166 2.76 9.52 6.36
C ILE A 166 3.33 10.88 6.72
N VAL A 167 3.46 11.78 5.74
CA VAL A 167 3.96 13.14 5.95
C VAL A 167 3.04 13.90 6.88
N PHE A 168 1.73 13.84 6.62
CA PHE A 168 0.72 14.50 7.43
C PHE A 168 0.77 14.01 8.89
N VAL A 169 0.66 12.72 9.12
CA VAL A 169 0.69 12.13 10.48
C VAL A 169 2.05 12.38 11.15
N GLY A 170 3.16 12.21 10.41
CA GLY A 170 4.50 12.42 10.91
C GLY A 170 4.77 13.88 11.32
N PHE A 171 4.29 14.84 10.53
CA PHE A 171 4.41 16.27 10.84
C PHE A 171 3.70 16.60 12.17
N PHE A 172 2.45 16.20 12.32
CA PHE A 172 1.72 16.45 13.58
C PHE A 172 2.34 15.71 14.76
N PHE A 173 2.83 14.49 14.57
CA PHE A 173 3.55 13.77 15.60
C PHE A 173 4.79 14.53 16.06
N LEU A 174 5.64 14.98 15.15
CA LEU A 174 6.85 15.74 15.46
C LEU A 174 6.52 17.09 16.12
N LEU A 175 5.44 17.73 15.69
CA LEU A 175 4.98 19.00 16.27
C LEU A 175 4.50 18.80 17.72
N LEU A 176 3.57 17.87 17.95
CA LEU A 176 2.97 17.61 19.26
C LEU A 176 3.98 17.06 20.27
N THR A 177 4.95 16.29 19.82
CA THR A 177 6.01 15.76 20.67
C THR A 177 7.14 16.75 20.92
N GLY A 178 7.19 17.87 20.18
CA GLY A 178 8.26 18.87 20.24
C GLY A 178 9.55 18.44 19.52
N GLU A 179 9.59 17.23 18.93
CA GLU A 179 10.76 16.70 18.23
C GLU A 179 11.12 17.51 16.98
N ILE A 180 10.17 18.25 16.42
CA ILE A 180 10.40 19.16 15.28
C ILE A 180 11.52 20.18 15.58
N LYS A 181 11.67 20.63 16.83
CA LYS A 181 12.71 21.58 17.27
C LYS A 181 14.12 20.99 17.18
N THR A 182 14.23 19.66 17.15
CA THR A 182 15.51 18.95 17.06
C THR A 182 15.98 18.76 15.61
N LEU A 183 15.11 19.04 14.62
CA LEU A 183 15.40 18.97 13.19
C LEU A 183 16.20 20.20 12.74
N LYS A 184 17.51 20.21 13.02
CA LYS A 184 18.41 21.32 12.67
C LYS A 184 19.73 20.79 12.10
N GLY A 185 20.37 21.63 11.26
CA GLY A 185 21.69 21.36 10.71
C GLY A 185 21.83 19.96 10.09
N LYS A 186 22.88 19.24 10.46
CA LYS A 186 23.20 17.91 9.91
C LYS A 186 22.08 16.88 10.10
N ARG A 187 21.30 16.97 11.20
CA ARG A 187 20.18 16.05 11.45
C ARG A 187 19.04 16.25 10.46
N LEU A 188 18.70 17.51 10.14
CA LEU A 188 17.72 17.83 9.10
C LEU A 188 18.20 17.35 7.73
N LEU A 189 19.46 17.65 7.39
CA LEU A 189 20.03 17.22 6.10
C LEU A 189 20.01 15.70 5.95
N ALA A 190 20.42 14.94 6.96
CA ALA A 190 20.39 13.48 6.93
C ALA A 190 18.95 12.93 6.87
N PHE A 191 17.98 13.57 7.53
CA PHE A 191 16.57 13.20 7.41
C PHE A 191 16.05 13.45 5.99
N LEU A 192 16.29 14.63 5.42
CA LEU A 192 15.90 14.92 4.04
C LEU A 192 16.55 13.94 3.06
N ALA A 193 17.86 13.69 3.21
CA ALA A 193 18.58 12.74 2.37
C ALA A 193 18.00 11.31 2.44
N SER A 194 17.49 10.88 3.61
CA SER A 194 16.96 9.52 3.80
C SER A 194 15.77 9.20 2.90
N PHE A 195 14.98 10.17 2.48
CA PHE A 195 13.87 9.96 1.56
C PHE A 195 14.10 10.60 0.18
N LEU A 196 14.77 11.74 0.08
CA LEU A 196 15.01 12.39 -1.21
C LEU A 196 15.97 11.60 -2.09
N ILE A 197 16.98 10.92 -1.50
CA ILE A 197 17.93 10.13 -2.30
C ILE A 197 17.22 8.95 -3.01
N PRO A 198 16.51 8.04 -2.34
CA PRO A 198 15.87 6.92 -3.04
C PRO A 198 14.78 7.38 -4.01
N MET A 199 13.98 8.39 -3.66
CA MET A 199 12.96 8.94 -4.55
C MET A 199 13.59 9.64 -5.76
N GLY A 200 14.64 10.46 -5.54
CA GLY A 200 15.36 11.17 -6.59
C GLY A 200 16.11 10.23 -7.54
N LEU A 201 16.73 9.19 -7.00
CA LEU A 201 17.39 8.17 -7.83
C LEU A 201 16.40 7.50 -8.77
N TRP A 202 15.24 7.06 -8.26
CA TRP A 202 14.18 6.52 -9.10
C TRP A 202 13.69 7.55 -10.13
N ALA A 203 13.45 8.80 -9.70
CA ALA A 203 12.97 9.85 -10.60
C ALA A 203 13.95 10.14 -11.74
N ILE A 204 15.24 10.18 -11.45
CA ILE A 204 16.29 10.34 -12.49
C ILE A 204 16.26 9.15 -13.47
N LEU A 205 16.23 7.91 -12.95
CA LEU A 205 16.17 6.73 -13.79
C LEU A 205 14.90 6.69 -14.63
N ARG A 206 13.76 7.10 -14.08
CA ARG A 206 12.50 7.18 -14.83
C ARG A 206 12.56 8.26 -15.91
N PHE A 207 13.11 9.43 -15.59
CA PHE A 207 13.27 10.54 -16.54
C PHE A 207 14.10 10.14 -17.77
N THR A 208 15.06 9.23 -17.63
CA THR A 208 15.86 8.74 -18.76
C THR A 208 15.07 7.84 -19.72
N GLN A 209 13.88 7.35 -19.35
CA GLN A 209 13.06 6.46 -20.16
C GLN A 209 12.09 7.23 -21.07
N ASP A 210 11.30 8.13 -20.50
CA ASP A 210 10.21 8.85 -21.17
C ASP A 210 10.17 10.36 -20.85
N GLY A 211 11.29 10.92 -20.33
CA GLY A 211 11.41 12.34 -20.03
C GLY A 211 10.42 12.80 -18.94
N THR A 212 9.68 13.85 -19.26
CA THR A 212 8.72 14.46 -18.33
C THR A 212 7.32 13.85 -18.41
N GLU A 213 7.05 12.97 -19.38
CA GLU A 213 5.68 12.53 -19.70
C GLU A 213 5.03 11.80 -18.54
N PHE A 214 5.72 10.81 -17.98
CA PHE A 214 5.25 10.09 -16.79
C PHE A 214 4.95 11.02 -15.60
N PHE A 215 5.83 12.00 -15.34
CA PHE A 215 5.66 12.91 -14.21
C PHE A 215 4.49 13.88 -14.40
N LYS A 216 4.25 14.33 -15.64
CA LYS A 216 3.08 15.14 -15.96
C LYS A 216 1.81 14.34 -15.69
N GLU A 217 1.71 13.12 -16.24
CA GLU A 217 0.55 12.26 -16.02
C GLU A 217 0.37 11.93 -14.54
N MET A 218 1.44 11.60 -13.80
CA MET A 218 1.37 11.31 -12.37
C MET A 218 0.88 12.51 -11.54
N ILE A 219 1.23 13.74 -11.92
CA ILE A 219 0.78 14.94 -11.22
C ILE A 219 -0.64 15.31 -11.66
N PHE A 220 -0.90 15.39 -12.97
CA PHE A 220 -2.20 15.84 -13.47
C PHE A 220 -3.30 14.82 -13.24
N TYR A 221 -3.06 13.56 -13.55
CA TYR A 221 -4.08 12.53 -13.43
C TYR A 221 -4.25 12.03 -11.99
N GLU A 222 -3.18 11.54 -11.33
CA GLU A 222 -3.32 10.98 -9.97
C GLU A 222 -3.57 12.05 -8.89
N LEU A 223 -2.99 13.25 -9.02
CA LEU A 223 -3.09 14.26 -7.97
C LEU A 223 -4.25 15.22 -8.19
N LEU A 224 -4.44 15.72 -9.43
CA LEU A 224 -5.45 16.75 -9.72
C LEU A 224 -6.77 16.13 -10.16
N THR A 225 -6.77 15.31 -11.22
CA THR A 225 -8.01 14.75 -11.77
C THR A 225 -8.67 13.77 -10.79
N SER A 226 -7.90 12.83 -10.23
CA SER A 226 -8.43 11.86 -9.27
C SER A 226 -8.91 12.46 -7.95
N SER A 227 -8.44 13.67 -7.60
CA SER A 227 -8.90 14.38 -6.40
C SER A 227 -10.15 15.23 -6.64
N GLN A 228 -10.44 15.59 -7.89
CA GLN A 228 -11.55 16.49 -8.25
C GLN A 228 -12.72 15.77 -8.88
N GLU A 229 -12.47 14.70 -9.64
CA GLU A 229 -13.49 13.94 -10.34
C GLU A 229 -13.68 12.56 -9.71
N ALA A 230 -14.95 12.13 -9.65
CA ALA A 230 -15.27 10.76 -9.29
C ALA A 230 -14.92 9.84 -10.47
N ILE A 231 -13.75 9.22 -10.42
CA ILE A 231 -13.36 8.23 -11.39
C ILE A 231 -14.28 7.02 -11.24
N GLU A 232 -14.84 6.53 -12.35
CA GLU A 232 -15.71 5.33 -12.40
C GLU A 232 -17.03 5.43 -11.60
N ASN A 233 -17.63 6.63 -11.50
CA ASN A 233 -18.89 6.86 -10.75
C ASN A 233 -18.82 6.52 -9.24
N HIS A 234 -17.64 6.48 -8.64
CA HIS A 234 -17.46 6.26 -7.21
C HIS A 234 -17.63 7.55 -6.38
N GLN A 235 -18.62 8.39 -6.70
CA GLN A 235 -18.98 9.53 -5.85
C GLN A 235 -19.53 9.00 -4.52
N GLN A 236 -18.80 9.24 -3.45
CA GLN A 236 -19.24 8.93 -2.10
C GLN A 236 -19.47 10.22 -1.33
N GLU A 237 -20.52 10.26 -0.51
CA GLU A 237 -20.78 11.40 0.38
C GLU A 237 -19.57 11.65 1.29
N PHE A 238 -19.29 12.92 1.62
CA PHE A 238 -18.19 13.32 2.51
C PHE A 238 -18.12 12.50 3.80
N LEU A 239 -19.28 12.12 4.36
CA LEU A 239 -19.38 11.30 5.58
C LEU A 239 -19.35 9.79 5.32
N PHE A 240 -19.22 9.33 4.09
CA PHE A 240 -19.24 7.89 3.76
C PHE A 240 -18.21 7.10 4.55
N TYR A 241 -16.97 7.56 4.59
CA TYR A 241 -15.91 6.87 5.35
C TYR A 241 -16.17 6.88 6.85
N VAL A 242 -16.71 7.97 7.39
CA VAL A 242 -17.10 8.06 8.79
C VAL A 242 -18.29 7.13 9.09
N LYS A 243 -19.31 7.12 8.24
CA LYS A 243 -20.44 6.19 8.35
C LYS A 243 -19.99 4.73 8.29
N ASN A 244 -19.11 4.39 7.33
CA ASN A 244 -18.57 3.03 7.20
C ASN A 244 -17.71 2.62 8.40
N LEU A 245 -16.88 3.53 8.92
CA LEU A 245 -16.09 3.26 10.12
C LEU A 245 -16.99 2.89 11.30
N PHE A 246 -18.09 3.64 11.52
CA PHE A 246 -19.03 3.36 12.61
C PHE A 246 -19.98 2.19 12.31
N CYS A 247 -20.51 2.07 11.09
CA CYS A 247 -21.46 1.02 10.75
C CYS A 247 -20.81 -0.37 10.58
N HIS A 248 -19.61 -0.46 9.97
CA HIS A 248 -18.98 -1.76 9.72
C HIS A 248 -18.10 -2.24 10.87
N HIS A 249 -17.44 -1.36 11.61
CA HIS A 249 -16.58 -1.77 12.73
C HIS A 249 -17.36 -1.95 14.03
N VAL A 250 -18.38 -1.12 14.29
CA VAL A 250 -19.26 -1.28 15.44
C VAL A 250 -20.26 -2.42 15.21
N ALA A 251 -20.81 -2.58 13.99
CA ALA A 251 -21.70 -3.69 13.66
C ALA A 251 -21.00 -5.05 13.62
N ALA A 252 -19.75 -5.13 13.20
CA ALA A 252 -18.98 -6.39 13.21
C ALA A 252 -18.71 -6.89 14.63
N VAL A 253 -18.61 -6.01 15.62
CA VAL A 253 -18.50 -6.37 17.04
C VAL A 253 -19.86 -6.83 17.62
N TYR A 254 -20.98 -6.30 17.10
CA TYR A 254 -22.32 -6.67 17.58
C TYR A 254 -22.99 -7.82 16.79
N LEU A 255 -22.54 -8.18 15.58
CA LEU A 255 -23.22 -9.15 14.71
C LEU A 255 -22.45 -10.47 14.51
N SER A 256 -21.45 -10.78 15.31
CA SER A 256 -20.88 -12.13 15.35
C SER A 256 -21.82 -13.20 15.94
N GLY A 257 -23.08 -12.87 16.18
CA GLY A 257 -24.13 -13.76 16.67
C GLY A 257 -25.29 -14.05 15.70
N GLY A 258 -25.29 -13.54 14.48
CA GLY A 258 -26.41 -13.72 13.56
C GLY A 258 -26.00 -13.91 12.10
N SER A 259 -26.30 -15.09 11.57
CA SER A 259 -26.12 -15.45 10.16
C SER A 259 -26.91 -14.51 9.23
N ALA A 260 -26.25 -13.59 8.55
CA ALA A 260 -26.86 -12.75 7.53
C ALA A 260 -26.86 -13.44 6.16
N HIS A 261 -28.01 -13.96 5.76
CA HIS A 261 -28.32 -14.42 4.42
C HIS A 261 -28.19 -13.27 3.40
N TRP A 262 -27.19 -13.33 2.56
CA TRP A 262 -27.13 -12.50 1.34
C TRP A 262 -28.22 -12.94 0.35
N ARG A 263 -29.38 -12.25 0.35
CA ARG A 263 -30.37 -12.38 -0.72
C ARG A 263 -29.84 -11.65 -1.96
N ARG A 264 -29.42 -12.40 -2.96
CA ARG A 264 -29.22 -11.91 -4.34
C ARG A 264 -30.57 -11.38 -4.85
N ARG A 265 -30.63 -10.10 -5.19
CA ARG A 265 -31.77 -9.59 -6.02
C ARG A 265 -31.53 -10.05 -7.45
N PRO A 266 -32.49 -10.71 -8.10
CA PRO A 266 -32.38 -11.04 -9.52
C PRO A 266 -32.54 -9.75 -10.35
N HIS A 267 -31.58 -9.52 -11.25
CA HIS A 267 -31.72 -8.53 -12.32
C HIS A 267 -32.92 -8.91 -13.18
N ARG A 268 -33.99 -8.12 -13.18
CA ARG A 268 -35.01 -8.18 -14.22
C ARG A 268 -34.42 -7.56 -15.48
N LEU A 269 -34.16 -8.41 -16.48
CA LEU A 269 -34.01 -7.96 -17.84
C LEU A 269 -35.39 -7.46 -18.29
N SER A 270 -35.50 -6.18 -18.58
CA SER A 270 -36.65 -5.59 -19.24
C SER A 270 -36.49 -5.85 -20.74
N GLU A 271 -37.14 -6.90 -21.23
CA GLU A 271 -37.52 -6.97 -22.66
C GLU A 271 -38.56 -5.88 -22.94
N LYS A 272 -38.22 -4.95 -23.79
CA LYS A 272 -39.18 -4.21 -24.61
C LYS A 272 -38.64 -4.14 -26.04
N GLY A 273 -39.43 -4.68 -26.91
CA GLY A 273 -39.60 -4.77 -28.32
C GLY A 273 -39.02 -3.67 -29.24
#